data_2f92826f89d7bdea013ac00b02d66bc4
#
_entry.id   2f92826f89d7bdea013ac00b02d66bc4
#
_cell.length_a   1.000
_cell.length_b   1.000
_cell.length_c   1.000
_cell.angle_alpha   90.00
_cell.angle_beta   90.00
_cell.angle_gamma   90.00
#
_symmetry.space_group_name_H-M   'P 1'
#
loop_
_entity.id
_entity.type
_entity.pdbx_description
1 polymer ?
#
loop_
_entity_poly.entity_id
_entity_poly.type
_entity_poly.pdbx_seq_one_letter_code
_entity_poly.pdbx_strand_id
1 'polypeptide(L)'
;MKDYELNDFSTLGLNAPLLEALAKAGYTTPTPIQSQAVPPLLKGRDLIGIAQTGTGKTAAFALPILHRLAADPKPAVRNSCRVLVLSPTRELATQIGDSFRAYGSKLDLSFATVFGG
;
A
#
# COMPACT_ATOMS: atom_id res chain seq x y z
N MET A 1 27.44 6.59 -9.65
CA MET A 1 26.35 6.30 -8.74
C MET A 1 26.06 4.81 -8.75
N LYS A 2 25.73 4.28 -7.61
CA LYS A 2 25.54 2.84 -7.46
C LYS A 2 24.04 2.53 -7.61
N ASP A 3 23.71 1.64 -8.52
CA ASP A 3 22.32 1.34 -8.87
C ASP A 3 21.51 0.81 -7.69
N TYR A 4 22.15 0.12 -6.75
CA TYR A 4 21.47 -0.43 -5.59
C TYR A 4 20.96 0.67 -4.63
N GLU A 5 21.53 1.83 -4.66
CA GLU A 5 21.05 2.97 -3.85
C GLU A 5 19.70 3.49 -4.33
N LEU A 6 19.34 3.19 -5.57
CA LEU A 6 18.08 3.57 -6.17
C LEU A 6 16.96 2.57 -5.88
N ASN A 7 17.27 1.45 -5.24
CA ASN A 7 16.32 0.36 -5.01
C ASN A 7 15.83 0.29 -3.55
N ASP A 8 15.92 1.40 -2.84
CA ASP A 8 15.40 1.50 -1.48
C ASP A 8 13.99 2.07 -1.52
N PHE A 9 13.12 1.66 -0.59
CA PHE A 9 11.78 2.22 -0.46
C PHE A 9 11.80 3.73 -0.23
N SER A 10 12.83 4.27 0.38
CA SER A 10 12.96 5.71 0.63
C SER A 10 13.01 6.55 -0.66
N THR A 11 13.35 5.93 -1.80
CA THR A 11 13.42 6.61 -3.10
C THR A 11 12.08 6.71 -3.81
N LEU A 12 11.04 6.03 -3.30
CA LEU A 12 9.74 5.97 -3.96
C LEU A 12 8.83 7.16 -3.66
N GLY A 13 9.17 7.98 -2.67
CA GLY A 13 8.37 9.14 -2.31
C GLY A 13 7.37 8.92 -1.19
N LEU A 14 7.45 7.78 -0.49
CA LEU A 14 6.56 7.46 0.62
C LEU A 14 6.89 8.29 1.86
N ASN A 15 5.87 8.57 2.70
CA ASN A 15 6.06 9.32 3.94
C ASN A 15 6.81 8.51 5.00
N ALA A 16 7.32 9.20 6.02
CA ALA A 16 8.11 8.58 7.08
C ALA A 16 7.37 7.48 7.85
N PRO A 17 6.10 7.64 8.25
CA PRO A 17 5.39 6.57 8.95
C PRO A 17 5.28 5.27 8.16
N LEU A 18 5.14 5.34 6.84
CA LEU A 18 5.12 4.16 5.98
C LEU A 18 6.49 3.52 5.90
N LEU A 19 7.55 4.33 5.77
CA LEU A 19 8.93 3.83 5.74
C LEU A 19 9.29 3.15 7.06
N GLU A 20 8.85 3.69 8.20
CA GLU A 20 9.06 3.06 9.50
C GLU A 20 8.37 1.70 9.59
N ALA A 21 7.11 1.61 9.12
CA ALA A 21 6.36 0.36 9.14
C ALA A 21 7.02 -0.69 8.24
N LEU A 22 7.50 -0.31 7.07
CA LEU A 22 8.23 -1.19 6.17
C LEU A 22 9.53 -1.71 6.79
N ALA A 23 10.31 -0.84 7.40
CA ALA A 23 11.54 -1.22 8.07
C ALA A 23 11.28 -2.19 9.22
N LYS A 24 10.25 -1.93 10.03
CA LYS A 24 9.86 -2.79 11.14
C LYS A 24 9.41 -4.17 10.67
N ALA A 25 8.78 -4.24 9.49
CA ALA A 25 8.35 -5.51 8.89
C ALA A 25 9.49 -6.23 8.16
N GLY A 26 10.68 -5.65 8.09
CA GLY A 26 11.84 -6.25 7.44
C GLY A 26 11.95 -6.00 5.94
N TYR A 27 11.16 -5.08 5.40
CA TYR A 27 11.19 -4.75 3.97
C TYR A 27 12.17 -3.59 3.73
N THR A 28 13.23 -3.86 3.00
CA THR A 28 14.26 -2.86 2.70
C THR A 28 14.31 -2.49 1.23
N THR A 29 14.13 -3.48 0.35
CA THR A 29 14.25 -3.31 -1.09
C THR A 29 12.92 -3.58 -1.77
N PRO A 30 12.38 -2.62 -2.55
CA PRO A 30 11.13 -2.85 -3.28
C PRO A 30 11.31 -3.89 -4.39
N THR A 31 10.25 -4.65 -4.63
CA THR A 31 10.19 -5.55 -5.78
C THR A 31 10.00 -4.74 -7.07
N PRO A 32 10.21 -5.33 -8.26
CA PRO A 32 10.00 -4.62 -9.52
C PRO A 32 8.62 -4.02 -9.67
N ILE A 33 7.55 -4.77 -9.30
CA ILE A 33 6.17 -4.23 -9.41
C ILE A 33 5.97 -3.05 -8.46
N GLN A 34 6.56 -3.08 -7.27
CA GLN A 34 6.48 -1.98 -6.32
C GLN A 34 7.20 -0.73 -6.85
N SER A 35 8.42 -0.89 -7.36
CA SER A 35 9.19 0.22 -7.91
C SER A 35 8.50 0.87 -9.12
N GLN A 36 7.82 0.08 -9.93
CA GLN A 36 7.13 0.57 -11.12
C GLN A 36 5.77 1.18 -10.81
N ALA A 37 5.05 0.64 -9.84
CA ALA A 37 3.67 1.03 -9.55
C ALA A 37 3.56 2.20 -8.56
N VAL A 38 4.38 2.24 -7.53
CA VAL A 38 4.25 3.23 -6.45
C VAL A 38 4.38 4.67 -6.96
N PRO A 39 5.41 5.04 -7.72
CA PRO A 39 5.55 6.43 -8.16
C PRO A 39 4.38 6.97 -8.98
N PRO A 40 3.87 6.28 -10.02
CA PRO A 40 2.72 6.81 -10.77
C PRO A 40 1.44 6.87 -9.93
N LEU A 41 1.23 5.90 -9.02
CA LEU A 41 0.06 5.91 -8.13
C LEU A 41 0.13 7.07 -7.15
N LEU A 42 1.31 7.44 -6.65
CA LEU A 42 1.47 8.61 -5.80
C LEU A 42 1.13 9.92 -6.54
N LYS A 43 1.28 9.92 -7.85
CA LYS A 43 0.90 11.08 -8.68
C LYS A 43 -0.58 11.11 -9.03
N GLY A 44 -1.36 10.17 -8.54
CA GLY A 44 -2.80 10.11 -8.79
C GLY A 44 -3.18 9.47 -10.11
N ARG A 45 -2.28 8.77 -10.75
CA ARG A 45 -2.56 8.10 -12.02
C ARG A 45 -3.24 6.75 -11.79
N ASP A 46 -4.05 6.35 -12.74
CA ASP A 46 -4.60 5.00 -12.80
C ASP A 46 -3.52 4.03 -13.29
N LEU A 47 -3.64 2.77 -12.87
CA LEU A 47 -2.63 1.78 -13.21
C LEU A 47 -3.25 0.39 -13.35
N ILE A 48 -2.82 -0.34 -14.37
CA ILE A 48 -3.06 -1.77 -14.49
C ILE A 48 -1.73 -2.46 -14.26
N GLY A 49 -1.60 -3.20 -13.17
CA GLY A 49 -0.38 -3.93 -12.82
C GLY A 49 -0.61 -5.42 -12.89
N ILE A 50 0.21 -6.12 -13.66
CA ILE A 50 0.15 -7.57 -13.81
C ILE A 50 1.46 -8.15 -13.32
N ALA A 51 1.39 -9.01 -12.30
CA ALA A 51 2.55 -9.65 -11.72
C ALA A 51 2.16 -11.00 -11.15
N GLN A 52 3.14 -11.89 -11.04
CA GLN A 52 2.93 -13.21 -10.49
C GLN A 52 2.68 -13.14 -8.97
N THR A 53 2.09 -14.20 -8.42
CA THR A 53 1.89 -14.35 -6.98
C THR A 53 3.25 -14.30 -6.24
N GLY A 54 3.29 -13.63 -5.10
CA GLY A 54 4.51 -13.53 -4.30
C GLY A 54 5.47 -12.43 -4.71
N THR A 55 5.05 -11.53 -5.61
CA THR A 55 5.90 -10.44 -6.09
C THR A 55 5.67 -9.10 -5.36
N GLY A 56 4.84 -9.11 -4.31
CA GLY A 56 4.59 -7.90 -3.53
C GLY A 56 3.54 -6.98 -4.12
N LYS A 57 2.57 -7.52 -4.87
CA LYS A 57 1.50 -6.73 -5.49
C LYS A 57 0.69 -5.93 -4.47
N THR A 58 0.40 -6.52 -3.32
CA THR A 58 -0.41 -5.85 -2.30
C THR A 58 0.24 -4.55 -1.85
N ALA A 59 1.53 -4.57 -1.51
CA ALA A 59 2.24 -3.36 -1.12
C ALA A 59 2.30 -2.34 -2.27
N ALA A 60 2.38 -2.82 -3.51
CA ALA A 60 2.46 -1.94 -4.67
C ALA A 60 1.26 -0.99 -4.78
N PHE A 61 0.05 -1.42 -4.37
CA PHE A 61 -1.11 -0.53 -4.33
C PHE A 61 -1.43 -0.02 -2.94
N ALA A 62 -1.16 -0.80 -1.88
CA ALA A 62 -1.49 -0.40 -0.50
C ALA A 62 -0.67 0.81 -0.06
N LEU A 63 0.63 0.83 -0.35
CA LEU A 63 1.51 1.92 0.09
C LEU A 63 1.10 3.28 -0.49
N PRO A 64 0.85 3.43 -1.81
CA PRO A 64 0.38 4.70 -2.35
C PRO A 64 -0.98 5.12 -1.80
N ILE A 65 -1.90 4.18 -1.61
CA ILE A 65 -3.22 4.46 -1.04
C ILE A 65 -3.07 5.03 0.36
N LEU A 66 -2.30 4.37 1.23
CA LEU A 66 -2.07 4.81 2.60
C LEU A 66 -1.39 6.18 2.63
N HIS A 67 -0.40 6.40 1.77
CA HIS A 67 0.29 7.68 1.66
C HIS A 67 -0.69 8.81 1.32
N ARG A 68 -1.54 8.60 0.31
CA ARG A 68 -2.49 9.61 -0.13
C ARG A 68 -3.56 9.89 0.92
N LEU A 69 -4.05 8.87 1.61
CA LEU A 69 -4.99 9.06 2.70
C LEU A 69 -4.37 9.87 3.85
N ALA A 70 -3.12 9.60 4.18
CA ALA A 70 -2.41 10.33 5.23
C ALA A 70 -2.11 11.78 4.83
N ALA A 71 -1.86 12.03 3.54
CA ALA A 71 -1.57 13.37 3.04
C ALA A 71 -2.81 14.28 3.00
N ASP A 72 -4.01 13.69 2.97
CA ASP A 72 -5.28 14.41 2.93
C ASP A 72 -6.20 13.86 4.03
N PRO A 73 -5.90 14.15 5.31
CA PRO A 73 -6.65 13.58 6.43
C PRO A 73 -8.02 14.24 6.55
N LYS A 74 -9.05 13.49 6.22
CA LYS A 74 -10.44 13.90 6.42
C LYS A 74 -11.27 12.66 6.74
N PRO A 75 -12.32 12.80 7.56
CA PRO A 75 -13.16 11.66 7.90
C PRO A 75 -13.92 11.17 6.68
N ALA A 76 -14.18 9.86 6.65
CA ALA A 76 -15.10 9.32 5.67
C ALA A 76 -16.52 9.84 5.93
N VAL A 77 -17.28 10.04 4.87
CA VAL A 77 -18.69 10.34 4.99
C VAL A 77 -19.41 9.14 5.63
N ARG A 78 -20.38 9.42 6.50
CA ARG A 78 -21.11 8.36 7.20
C ARG A 78 -21.66 7.32 6.22
N ASN A 79 -21.51 6.04 6.57
CA ASN A 79 -21.92 4.89 5.76
C ASN A 79 -21.18 4.81 4.42
N SER A 80 -19.96 5.31 4.36
CA SER A 80 -19.12 5.24 3.17
C SER A 80 -17.68 4.91 3.54
N CYS A 81 -16.87 4.65 2.53
CA CYS A 81 -15.42 4.51 2.68
C CYS A 81 -14.72 5.43 1.69
N ARG A 82 -13.50 5.83 2.03
CA ARG A 82 -12.67 6.64 1.13
C ARG A 82 -12.01 5.79 0.05
N VAL A 83 -11.74 4.52 0.35
CA VAL A 83 -11.10 3.57 -0.56
C VAL A 83 -11.83 2.24 -0.45
N LEU A 84 -12.11 1.63 -1.58
CA LEU A 84 -12.68 0.30 -1.68
C LEU A 84 -11.68 -0.60 -2.40
N VAL A 85 -11.34 -1.74 -1.79
CA VAL A 85 -10.48 -2.76 -2.40
C VAL A 85 -11.32 -4.03 -2.59
N LEU A 86 -11.38 -4.51 -3.81
CA LEU A 86 -12.13 -5.73 -4.14
C LEU A 86 -11.17 -6.91 -4.31
N SER A 87 -11.58 -8.06 -3.82
CA SER A 87 -10.78 -9.29 -3.87
C SER A 87 -11.69 -10.48 -4.21
N PRO A 88 -11.20 -11.46 -4.98
CA PRO A 88 -12.03 -12.59 -5.42
C PRO A 88 -12.29 -13.64 -4.33
N THR A 89 -11.48 -13.69 -3.27
CA THR A 89 -11.62 -14.71 -2.21
C THR A 89 -11.56 -14.09 -0.82
N ARG A 90 -12.12 -14.78 0.19
CA ARG A 90 -12.06 -14.36 1.59
C ARG A 90 -10.62 -14.36 2.09
N GLU A 91 -9.85 -15.40 1.76
CA GLU A 91 -8.47 -15.55 2.20
C GLU A 91 -7.62 -14.39 1.70
N LEU A 92 -7.76 -14.02 0.44
CA LEU A 92 -7.01 -12.89 -0.11
C LEU A 92 -7.48 -11.57 0.50
N ALA A 93 -8.78 -11.39 0.71
CA ALA A 93 -9.31 -10.20 1.36
C ALA A 93 -8.73 -10.03 2.77
N THR A 94 -8.63 -11.13 3.54
CA THR A 94 -8.03 -11.11 4.87
C THR A 94 -6.55 -10.74 4.78
N GLN A 95 -5.80 -11.33 3.86
CA GLN A 95 -4.38 -11.02 3.68
C GLN A 95 -4.16 -9.55 3.30
N ILE A 96 -4.99 -9.03 2.41
CA ILE A 96 -4.92 -7.61 2.01
C ILE A 96 -5.20 -6.71 3.21
N GLY A 97 -6.25 -7.01 3.98
CA GLY A 97 -6.58 -6.26 5.20
C GLY A 97 -5.46 -6.26 6.21
N ASP A 98 -4.83 -7.41 6.43
CA ASP A 98 -3.69 -7.53 7.35
C ASP A 98 -2.51 -6.70 6.87
N SER A 99 -2.25 -6.69 5.56
CA SER A 99 -1.19 -5.88 4.97
C SER A 99 -1.44 -4.38 5.16
N PHE A 100 -2.67 -3.93 4.92
CA PHE A 100 -3.03 -2.52 5.15
C PHE A 100 -2.82 -2.13 6.61
N ARG A 101 -3.23 -2.98 7.55
CA ARG A 101 -3.04 -2.72 8.97
C ARG A 101 -1.56 -2.66 9.35
N ALA A 102 -0.76 -3.58 8.82
CA ALA A 102 0.68 -3.61 9.10
C ALA A 102 1.40 -2.38 8.54
N TYR A 103 1.17 -2.05 7.28
CA TYR A 103 1.81 -0.88 6.66
C TYR A 103 1.28 0.43 7.21
N GLY A 104 0.01 0.48 7.57
CA GLY A 104 -0.63 1.68 8.11
C GLY A 104 -0.60 1.78 9.63
N SER A 105 0.19 0.96 10.33
CA SER A 105 0.19 0.87 11.80
C SER A 105 0.57 2.19 12.47
N LYS A 106 1.33 3.06 11.80
CA LYS A 106 1.74 4.36 12.32
C LYS A 106 0.85 5.50 11.83
N LEU A 107 -0.21 5.18 11.09
CA LEU A 107 -1.17 6.14 10.56
C LEU A 107 -2.49 6.04 11.33
N ASP A 108 -3.19 7.16 11.42
CA ASP A 108 -4.50 7.21 12.08
C ASP A 108 -5.60 6.94 11.04
N LEU A 109 -5.73 5.67 10.64
CA LEU A 109 -6.70 5.23 9.64
C LEU A 109 -7.46 4.00 10.14
N SER A 110 -8.70 3.85 9.71
CA SER A 110 -9.56 2.72 10.05
C SER A 110 -9.70 1.78 8.85
N PHE A 111 -9.71 0.48 9.14
CA PHE A 111 -9.81 -0.57 8.13
C PHE A 111 -10.93 -1.53 8.50
N ALA A 112 -11.65 -2.00 7.50
CA ALA A 112 -12.64 -3.05 7.68
C ALA A 112 -12.56 -4.04 6.53
N THR A 113 -12.71 -5.33 6.85
CA THR A 113 -12.78 -6.39 5.86
C THR A 113 -14.19 -6.98 5.89
N VAL A 114 -14.82 -7.07 4.72
CA VAL A 114 -16.22 -7.51 4.61
C VAL A 114 -16.29 -8.72 3.68
N PHE A 115 -16.99 -9.74 4.14
CA PHE A 115 -17.25 -10.95 3.36
C PHE A 115 -18.75 -11.12 3.13
N GLY A 116 -19.10 -11.85 2.07
CA GLY A 116 -20.46 -12.31 1.85
C GLY A 116 -20.79 -13.58 2.67
N GLY A 117 -22.04 -13.78 2.95
CA GLY A 117 -22.54 -14.97 3.64
C GLY A 117 -22.66 -14.93 5.12
#